data_81b91777302a7bb23cf54cb74135a291
#
_entry.id   81b91777302a7bb23cf54cb74135a291
#
_cell.length_a   1.000
_cell.length_b   1.000
_cell.length_c   1.000
_cell.angle_alpha   90.00
_cell.angle_beta   90.00
_cell.angle_gamma   90.00
#
_symmetry.space_group_name_H-M   'P 1'
#
loop_
_entity.id
_entity.type
_entity.pdbx_description
1 polymer ?
#
loop_
_entity_poly.entity_id
_entity_poly.type
_entity_poly.pdbx_seq_one_letter_code
_entity_poly.pdbx_strand_id
1 'polypeptide(L)'
;MATARIALRREPHLMFWKLCGSGTGEGFTPKPNWGVWAILAVWPDEAAARDGTRKGAVWTRWRKMAKESATVFLSPLSARGSWAGVNPFVPETHPADPEGPLAVLTRASVKPGRALRFWKRVPDISAVIGADPNVLFKIGIGEVPLLHQITFSIWPDGASMTRFARGDGPHGRAIKAVREEGWFTDELYARFRVLGVEGHWNGAELLSRQPRQPAAPEAIAASRAGAEPLTEAGPSGLSRILPPAGQGHPPFPAA
;
A
#
# COMPACT_ATOMS: atom_id res chain seq x y z
N MET A 1 -9.37 -2.01 23.19
CA MET A 1 -10.19 -1.42 22.09
C MET A 1 -11.45 -0.72 22.60
N ALA A 2 -12.33 -1.35 23.42
CA ALA A 2 -13.57 -0.69 23.86
C ALA A 2 -13.34 0.64 24.61
N THR A 3 -12.44 0.69 25.58
CA THR A 3 -12.09 1.90 26.33
C THR A 3 -11.48 3.00 25.45
N ALA A 4 -10.72 2.62 24.42
CA ALA A 4 -10.15 3.59 23.46
C ALA A 4 -11.24 4.31 22.67
N ARG A 5 -12.32 3.62 22.26
CA ARG A 5 -13.45 4.24 21.56
C ARG A 5 -14.10 5.34 22.38
N ILE A 6 -14.29 5.12 23.70
CA ILE A 6 -14.89 6.11 24.59
C ILE A 6 -13.98 7.31 24.75
N ALA A 7 -12.67 7.08 24.91
CA ALA A 7 -11.71 8.19 25.05
C ALA A 7 -11.58 9.01 23.78
N LEU A 8 -11.52 8.38 22.60
CA LEU A 8 -11.43 9.10 21.31
C LEU A 8 -12.68 9.95 21.03
N ARG A 9 -13.87 9.52 21.46
CA ARG A 9 -15.09 10.35 21.34
C ARG A 9 -15.06 11.63 22.18
N ARG A 10 -14.21 11.67 23.19
CA ARG A 10 -14.07 12.81 24.12
C ARG A 10 -12.80 13.61 23.83
N GLU A 11 -12.02 13.21 22.85
CA GLU A 11 -10.77 13.91 22.52
C GLU A 11 -11.09 15.27 21.88
N PRO A 12 -10.61 16.38 22.45
CA PRO A 12 -10.86 17.71 21.92
C PRO A 12 -10.34 17.86 20.49
N HIS A 13 -11.10 18.56 19.65
CA HIS A 13 -10.75 18.88 18.26
C HIS A 13 -10.55 17.66 17.33
N LEU A 14 -10.78 16.43 17.78
CA LEU A 14 -10.70 15.24 16.96
C LEU A 14 -11.93 15.14 16.05
N MET A 15 -11.74 15.42 14.74
CA MET A 15 -12.83 15.52 13.77
C MET A 15 -13.26 14.15 13.24
N PHE A 16 -12.30 13.26 13.03
CA PHE A 16 -12.56 11.91 12.54
C PHE A 16 -11.51 10.95 13.08
N TRP A 17 -11.91 9.71 13.37
CA TRP A 17 -10.96 8.71 13.83
C TRP A 17 -11.40 7.29 13.50
N LYS A 18 -10.44 6.41 13.36
CA LYS A 18 -10.61 4.98 13.19
C LYS A 18 -9.59 4.22 14.02
N LEU A 19 -10.06 3.13 14.63
CA LEU A 19 -9.21 2.15 15.30
C LEU A 19 -9.05 0.95 14.39
N CYS A 20 -7.82 0.61 14.08
CA CYS A 20 -7.47 -0.45 13.15
C CYS A 20 -6.59 -1.49 13.82
N GLY A 21 -6.80 -2.74 13.45
CA GLY A 21 -5.85 -3.83 13.66
C GLY A 21 -5.02 -4.05 12.39
N SER A 22 -4.11 -5.03 12.44
CA SER A 22 -3.29 -5.43 11.31
C SER A 22 -3.30 -6.94 11.12
N GLY A 23 -2.96 -7.41 9.93
CA GLY A 23 -2.66 -8.81 9.65
C GLY A 23 -1.21 -9.15 9.98
N THR A 24 -0.84 -10.43 9.90
CA THR A 24 0.55 -10.88 9.99
C THR A 24 1.36 -10.43 8.76
N GLY A 25 2.69 -10.52 8.84
CA GLY A 25 3.58 -9.91 7.87
C GLY A 25 3.48 -8.40 7.96
N GLU A 26 3.45 -7.71 6.84
CA GLU A 26 3.26 -6.26 6.78
C GLU A 26 1.77 -5.84 6.83
N GLY A 27 0.90 -6.71 7.36
CA GLY A 27 -0.54 -6.45 7.53
C GLY A 27 -1.41 -6.94 6.38
N PHE A 28 -0.84 -7.60 5.38
CA PHE A 28 -1.55 -8.00 4.15
C PHE A 28 -1.97 -9.48 4.14
N THR A 29 -2.23 -10.05 5.30
CA THR A 29 -2.75 -11.42 5.43
C THR A 29 -4.09 -11.43 6.17
N PRO A 30 -4.95 -12.44 5.96
CA PRO A 30 -6.19 -12.58 6.72
C PRO A 30 -5.96 -13.00 8.18
N LYS A 31 -4.75 -13.44 8.55
CA LYS A 31 -4.40 -13.86 9.90
C LYS A 31 -4.13 -12.63 10.77
N PRO A 32 -4.88 -12.38 11.85
CA PRO A 32 -4.69 -11.23 12.71
C PRO A 32 -3.31 -11.18 13.38
N ASN A 33 -2.73 -9.98 13.46
CA ASN A 33 -1.57 -9.68 14.27
C ASN A 33 -2.01 -8.85 15.49
N TRP A 34 -2.15 -9.51 16.63
CA TRP A 34 -2.60 -8.88 17.87
C TRP A 34 -1.59 -7.94 18.50
N GLY A 35 -0.34 -7.96 18.01
CA GLY A 35 0.73 -7.08 18.47
C GLY A 35 0.75 -5.73 17.76
N VAL A 36 -0.01 -5.53 16.67
CA VAL A 36 0.01 -4.31 15.87
C VAL A 36 -1.37 -3.65 15.80
N TRP A 37 -1.41 -2.40 16.25
CA TRP A 37 -2.60 -1.56 16.30
C TRP A 37 -2.32 -0.19 15.71
N ALA A 38 -3.29 0.41 15.05
CA ALA A 38 -3.18 1.73 14.50
C ALA A 38 -4.38 2.61 14.85
N ILE A 39 -4.13 3.91 14.98
CA ILE A 39 -5.16 4.96 15.07
C ILE A 39 -4.97 5.84 13.85
N LEU A 40 -6.00 5.97 13.04
CA LEU A 40 -6.11 7.07 12.09
C LEU A 40 -6.92 8.17 12.75
N ALA A 41 -6.41 9.40 12.72
CA ALA A 41 -7.04 10.56 13.35
C ALA A 41 -6.93 11.77 12.42
N VAL A 42 -8.00 12.56 12.36
CA VAL A 42 -8.06 13.81 11.57
C VAL A 42 -8.35 14.96 12.52
N TRP A 43 -7.55 16.01 12.38
CA TRP A 43 -7.54 17.19 13.22
C TRP A 43 -7.72 18.43 12.35
N PRO A 44 -8.14 19.60 12.91
CA PRO A 44 -8.31 20.81 12.12
C PRO A 44 -6.99 21.36 11.54
N ASP A 45 -5.87 21.12 12.24
CA ASP A 45 -4.55 21.56 11.84
C ASP A 45 -3.43 20.69 12.46
N GLU A 46 -2.18 20.94 12.06
CA GLU A 46 -1.01 20.21 12.54
C GLU A 46 -0.76 20.44 14.03
N ALA A 47 -0.98 21.64 14.54
CA ALA A 47 -0.74 21.97 15.95
C ALA A 47 -1.68 21.18 16.86
N ALA A 48 -2.97 21.11 16.51
CA ALA A 48 -3.95 20.30 17.20
C ALA A 48 -3.61 18.80 17.12
N ALA A 49 -3.15 18.31 15.95
CA ALA A 49 -2.74 16.94 15.78
C ALA A 49 -1.53 16.57 16.68
N ARG A 50 -0.50 17.41 16.71
CA ARG A 50 0.69 17.21 17.56
C ARG A 50 0.34 17.28 19.05
N ASP A 51 -0.47 18.22 19.45
CA ASP A 51 -0.90 18.34 20.84
C ASP A 51 -1.77 17.17 21.28
N GLY A 52 -2.80 16.82 20.50
CA GLY A 52 -3.69 15.71 20.77
C GLY A 52 -2.98 14.35 20.80
N THR A 53 -2.09 14.07 19.86
CA THR A 53 -1.30 12.83 19.87
C THR A 53 -0.31 12.79 21.03
N ARG A 54 0.23 13.91 21.48
CA ARG A 54 1.16 14.01 22.62
C ARG A 54 0.45 13.83 23.96
N LYS A 55 -0.66 14.52 24.19
CA LYS A 55 -1.36 14.61 25.47
C LYS A 55 -2.58 13.70 25.58
N GLY A 56 -3.20 13.33 24.47
CA GLY A 56 -4.43 12.56 24.44
C GLY A 56 -4.33 11.24 25.19
N ALA A 57 -5.37 10.94 25.95
CA ALA A 57 -5.38 9.80 26.87
C ALA A 57 -5.13 8.45 26.18
N VAL A 58 -5.67 8.26 24.98
CA VAL A 58 -5.49 7.01 24.22
C VAL A 58 -4.05 6.85 23.76
N TRP A 59 -3.45 7.89 23.18
CA TRP A 59 -2.06 7.86 22.71
C TRP A 59 -1.08 7.67 23.85
N THR A 60 -1.27 8.38 24.96
CA THR A 60 -0.44 8.24 26.18
C THR A 60 -0.52 6.84 26.72
N ARG A 61 -1.72 6.25 26.82
CA ARG A 61 -1.92 4.88 27.28
C ARG A 61 -1.27 3.88 26.33
N TRP A 62 -1.46 4.03 25.02
CA TRP A 62 -0.93 3.08 24.04
C TRP A 62 0.60 3.12 23.98
N ARG A 63 1.22 4.31 24.03
CA ARG A 63 2.68 4.43 24.12
C ARG A 63 3.27 3.74 25.34
N LYS A 64 2.59 3.80 26.50
CA LYS A 64 3.05 3.10 27.70
C LYS A 64 2.97 1.56 27.58
N MET A 65 2.07 1.05 26.76
CA MET A 65 1.86 -0.38 26.58
C MET A 65 2.64 -0.97 25.40
N ALA A 66 2.95 -0.15 24.41
CA ALA A 66 3.65 -0.56 23.20
C ALA A 66 5.16 -0.72 23.47
N LYS A 67 5.78 -1.70 22.81
CA LYS A 67 7.24 -1.82 22.77
C LYS A 67 7.88 -0.70 21.96
N GLU A 68 7.20 -0.32 20.88
CA GLU A 68 7.56 0.81 20.01
C GLU A 68 6.30 1.44 19.43
N SER A 69 6.42 2.67 18.99
CA SER A 69 5.33 3.37 18.30
C SER A 69 5.89 4.36 17.30
N ALA A 70 5.18 4.56 16.20
CA ALA A 70 5.46 5.60 15.22
C ALA A 70 4.19 6.40 14.94
N THR A 71 4.35 7.71 14.81
CA THR A 71 3.28 8.64 14.42
C THR A 71 3.72 9.39 13.17
N VAL A 72 2.88 9.39 12.14
CA VAL A 72 3.13 10.12 10.90
C VAL A 72 2.13 11.27 10.83
N PHE A 73 2.63 12.49 10.71
CA PHE A 73 1.82 13.70 10.52
C PHE A 73 1.69 13.98 9.04
N LEU A 74 0.46 14.22 8.60
CA LEU A 74 0.10 14.25 7.19
C LEU A 74 -0.79 15.46 6.88
N SER A 75 -0.53 16.13 5.73
CA SER A 75 -1.44 17.12 5.14
C SER A 75 -2.03 16.57 3.85
N PRO A 76 -3.37 16.56 3.66
CA PRO A 76 -4.00 16.00 2.47
C PRO A 76 -3.73 16.86 1.24
N LEU A 77 -3.22 16.22 0.17
CA LEU A 77 -2.99 16.83 -1.16
C LEU A 77 -4.14 16.54 -2.10
N SER A 78 -4.69 15.33 -2.02
CA SER A 78 -5.86 14.94 -2.79
C SER A 78 -6.60 13.80 -2.10
N ALA A 79 -7.92 13.78 -2.23
CA ALA A 79 -8.73 12.68 -1.76
C ALA A 79 -9.91 12.44 -2.71
N ARG A 80 -10.19 11.18 -3.02
CA ARG A 80 -11.30 10.76 -3.87
C ARG A 80 -11.98 9.54 -3.30
N GLY A 81 -13.31 9.55 -3.33
CA GLY A 81 -14.12 8.48 -2.76
C GLY A 81 -14.63 8.82 -1.38
N SER A 82 -15.04 7.80 -0.64
CA SER A 82 -15.62 7.97 0.68
C SER A 82 -15.14 6.93 1.68
N TRP A 83 -15.28 7.25 2.96
CA TRP A 83 -15.07 6.36 4.09
C TRP A 83 -16.32 6.33 4.94
N ALA A 84 -17.12 5.28 4.79
CA ALA A 84 -18.45 5.18 5.41
C ALA A 84 -19.35 6.39 5.08
N GLY A 85 -19.38 6.77 3.79
CA GLY A 85 -20.23 7.83 3.28
C GLY A 85 -19.68 9.26 3.41
N VAL A 86 -18.50 9.46 4.04
CA VAL A 86 -17.86 10.76 4.16
C VAL A 86 -16.45 10.75 3.58
N ASN A 87 -15.96 11.90 3.11
CA ASN A 87 -14.55 12.09 2.83
C ASN A 87 -13.94 12.90 3.98
N PRO A 88 -13.12 12.26 4.85
CA PRO A 88 -12.58 12.94 6.02
C PRO A 88 -11.37 13.83 5.70
N PHE A 89 -10.83 13.76 4.49
CA PHE A 89 -9.63 14.47 4.08
C PHE A 89 -10.00 15.63 3.16
N VAL A 90 -9.83 16.84 3.63
CA VAL A 90 -10.07 18.05 2.85
C VAL A 90 -8.72 18.57 2.36
N PRO A 91 -8.41 18.45 1.06
CA PRO A 91 -7.16 18.96 0.49
C PRO A 91 -7.09 20.47 0.57
N GLU A 92 -5.87 21.00 0.66
CA GLU A 92 -5.61 22.42 0.44
C GLU A 92 -6.08 22.83 -0.96
N THR A 93 -6.54 24.06 -1.11
CA THR A 93 -6.85 24.62 -2.43
C THR A 93 -5.55 24.82 -3.19
N HIS A 94 -5.37 24.13 -4.31
CA HIS A 94 -4.17 24.18 -5.14
C HIS A 94 -2.88 23.70 -4.43
N PRO A 95 -2.82 22.46 -3.93
CA PRO A 95 -1.61 21.95 -3.31
C PRO A 95 -0.50 21.85 -4.36
N ALA A 96 0.64 22.49 -4.08
CA ALA A 96 1.85 22.21 -4.85
C ALA A 96 2.27 20.74 -4.66
N ASP A 97 2.82 20.11 -5.70
CA ASP A 97 3.43 18.79 -5.51
C ASP A 97 4.53 18.89 -4.45
N PRO A 98 4.53 18.00 -3.44
CA PRO A 98 5.49 18.10 -2.36
C PRO A 98 6.91 17.81 -2.88
N GLU A 99 7.83 18.66 -2.50
CA GLU A 99 9.24 18.30 -2.50
C GLU A 99 9.47 17.39 -1.28
N GLY A 100 9.77 16.11 -1.51
CA GLY A 100 10.04 15.15 -0.45
C GLY A 100 9.00 14.06 -0.28
N PRO A 101 8.96 13.41 0.90
CA PRO A 101 8.17 12.19 1.10
C PRO A 101 6.67 12.41 0.93
N LEU A 102 6.06 11.48 0.18
CA LEU A 102 4.63 11.42 -0.09
C LEU A 102 4.04 10.18 0.57
N ALA A 103 2.93 10.34 1.27
CA ALA A 103 2.16 9.21 1.76
C ALA A 103 0.92 8.96 0.90
N VAL A 104 0.56 7.69 0.77
CA VAL A 104 -0.65 7.23 0.07
C VAL A 104 -1.46 6.34 0.99
N LEU A 105 -2.76 6.61 1.04
CA LEU A 105 -3.73 5.78 1.72
C LEU A 105 -4.78 5.31 0.73
N THR A 106 -4.93 4.01 0.64
CA THR A 106 -6.02 3.38 -0.11
C THR A 106 -6.88 2.61 0.86
N ARG A 107 -8.17 2.90 0.88
CA ARG A 107 -9.13 2.19 1.71
C ARG A 107 -10.21 1.56 0.84
N ALA A 108 -10.60 0.33 1.16
CA ALA A 108 -11.68 -0.37 0.48
C ALA A 108 -12.52 -1.21 1.44
N SER A 109 -13.84 -1.18 1.25
CA SER A 109 -14.77 -2.11 1.89
C SER A 109 -15.09 -3.26 0.93
N VAL A 110 -14.61 -4.44 1.25
CA VAL A 110 -14.82 -5.66 0.45
C VAL A 110 -16.23 -6.19 0.68
N LYS A 111 -16.95 -6.49 -0.41
CA LYS A 111 -18.27 -7.15 -0.33
C LYS A 111 -18.12 -8.52 0.35
N PRO A 112 -18.95 -8.87 1.34
CA PRO A 112 -18.82 -10.15 2.06
C PRO A 112 -18.73 -11.37 1.15
N GLY A 113 -19.57 -11.44 0.11
CA GLY A 113 -19.56 -12.54 -0.87
C GLY A 113 -18.30 -12.60 -1.77
N ARG A 114 -17.44 -11.57 -1.73
CA ARG A 114 -16.18 -11.51 -2.49
C ARG A 114 -14.93 -11.65 -1.62
N ALA A 115 -15.09 -11.66 -0.30
CA ALA A 115 -13.98 -11.64 0.64
C ALA A 115 -12.98 -12.79 0.43
N LEU A 116 -13.45 -14.02 0.23
CA LEU A 116 -12.58 -15.16 -0.03
C LEU A 116 -11.75 -15.03 -1.31
N ARG A 117 -12.34 -14.50 -2.39
CA ARG A 117 -11.63 -14.25 -3.66
C ARG A 117 -10.60 -13.13 -3.49
N PHE A 118 -10.97 -12.06 -2.80
CA PHE A 118 -10.08 -10.96 -2.47
C PHE A 118 -8.83 -11.47 -1.75
N TRP A 119 -9.01 -12.20 -0.64
CA TRP A 119 -7.89 -12.68 0.17
C TRP A 119 -7.00 -13.73 -0.51
N LYS A 120 -7.49 -14.44 -1.52
CA LYS A 120 -6.66 -15.30 -2.35
C LYS A 120 -5.71 -14.52 -3.26
N ARG A 121 -6.07 -13.29 -3.66
CA ARG A 121 -5.25 -12.43 -4.56
C ARG A 121 -4.37 -11.42 -3.82
N VAL A 122 -4.69 -11.09 -2.57
CA VAL A 122 -3.95 -10.08 -1.79
C VAL A 122 -2.46 -10.41 -1.64
N PRO A 123 -2.01 -11.65 -1.40
CA PRO A 123 -0.60 -11.96 -1.29
C PRO A 123 0.22 -11.53 -2.51
N ASP A 124 -0.30 -11.77 -3.72
CA ASP A 124 0.38 -11.39 -4.97
C ASP A 124 0.46 -9.86 -5.12
N ILE A 125 -0.63 -9.16 -4.81
CA ILE A 125 -0.69 -7.69 -4.85
C ILE A 125 0.28 -7.09 -3.83
N SER A 126 0.31 -7.63 -2.62
CA SER A 126 1.17 -7.17 -1.54
C SER A 126 2.65 -7.39 -1.84
N ALA A 127 2.99 -8.55 -2.42
CA ALA A 127 4.35 -8.88 -2.82
C ALA A 127 4.89 -7.86 -3.83
N VAL A 128 4.06 -7.40 -4.77
CA VAL A 128 4.46 -6.40 -5.78
C VAL A 128 4.77 -5.05 -5.14
N ILE A 129 3.94 -4.57 -4.19
CA ILE A 129 4.24 -3.33 -3.46
C ILE A 129 5.53 -3.51 -2.64
N GLY A 130 5.74 -4.69 -2.06
CA GLY A 130 6.90 -5.01 -1.26
C GLY A 130 8.19 -5.15 -2.03
N ALA A 131 8.10 -5.45 -3.30
CA ALA A 131 9.26 -5.59 -4.18
C ALA A 131 9.77 -4.24 -4.73
N ASP A 132 8.98 -3.14 -4.63
CA ASP A 132 9.46 -1.84 -5.09
C ASP A 132 10.53 -1.29 -4.13
N PRO A 133 11.77 -1.07 -4.62
CA PRO A 133 12.87 -0.60 -3.77
C PRO A 133 12.66 0.82 -3.25
N ASN A 134 11.75 1.59 -3.86
CA ASN A 134 11.50 2.99 -3.49
C ASN A 134 10.49 3.14 -2.35
N VAL A 135 9.81 2.08 -1.92
CA VAL A 135 8.87 2.17 -0.79
C VAL A 135 9.65 2.33 0.51
N LEU A 136 9.51 3.48 1.16
CA LEU A 136 10.12 3.75 2.46
C LEU A 136 9.42 3.01 3.59
N PHE A 137 8.09 2.98 3.54
CA PHE A 137 7.24 2.30 4.52
C PHE A 137 5.95 1.81 3.90
N LYS A 138 5.44 0.68 4.37
CA LYS A 138 4.10 0.19 4.03
C LYS A 138 3.50 -0.64 5.16
N ILE A 139 2.19 -0.56 5.30
CA ILE A 139 1.44 -1.38 6.24
C ILE A 139 0.00 -1.59 5.74
N GLY A 140 -0.51 -2.80 5.95
CA GLY A 140 -1.93 -3.13 5.82
C GLY A 140 -2.60 -3.07 7.20
N ILE A 141 -3.68 -2.31 7.30
CA ILE A 141 -4.50 -2.20 8.51
C ILE A 141 -5.99 -2.26 8.15
N GLY A 142 -6.86 -2.46 9.13
CA GLY A 142 -8.29 -2.51 8.87
C GLY A 142 -9.13 -2.34 10.11
N GLU A 143 -10.35 -1.79 9.95
CA GLU A 143 -11.31 -1.58 11.04
C GLU A 143 -12.09 -2.84 11.37
N VAL A 144 -12.48 -3.59 10.33
CA VAL A 144 -13.22 -4.85 10.43
C VAL A 144 -12.40 -5.92 9.74
N PRO A 145 -12.02 -6.98 10.46
CA PRO A 145 -11.24 -8.06 9.89
C PRO A 145 -11.86 -8.58 8.60
N LEU A 146 -11.04 -8.84 7.60
CA LEU A 146 -11.39 -9.39 6.28
C LEU A 146 -12.21 -8.48 5.37
N LEU A 147 -12.92 -7.49 5.90
CA LEU A 147 -13.86 -6.66 5.11
C LEU A 147 -13.38 -5.24 4.87
N HIS A 148 -12.74 -4.59 5.84
CA HIS A 148 -12.25 -3.23 5.68
C HIS A 148 -10.73 -3.22 5.59
N GLN A 149 -10.22 -2.95 4.41
CA GLN A 149 -8.79 -2.94 4.13
C GLN A 149 -8.28 -1.53 3.88
N ILE A 150 -7.17 -1.22 4.51
CA ILE A 150 -6.44 0.03 4.31
C ILE A 150 -5.00 -0.34 4.01
N THR A 151 -4.49 0.14 2.89
CA THR A 151 -3.06 0.15 2.58
C THR A 151 -2.53 1.55 2.81
N PHE A 152 -1.52 1.66 3.67
CA PHE A 152 -0.79 2.90 3.88
C PHE A 152 0.65 2.69 3.44
N SER A 153 1.20 3.62 2.66
CA SER A 153 2.57 3.57 2.17
C SER A 153 3.19 4.96 2.11
N ILE A 154 4.52 5.03 2.32
CA ILE A 154 5.31 6.25 2.20
C ILE A 154 6.35 6.05 1.11
N TRP A 155 6.49 7.04 0.25
CA TRP A 155 7.37 7.09 -0.92
C TRP A 155 8.33 8.26 -0.79
N PRO A 156 9.55 8.21 -1.35
CA PRO A 156 10.50 9.32 -1.28
C PRO A 156 9.99 10.58 -1.98
N ASP A 157 9.20 10.41 -3.02
CA ASP A 157 8.64 11.51 -3.83
C ASP A 157 7.43 11.07 -4.65
N GLY A 158 6.74 12.04 -5.26
CA GLY A 158 5.58 11.81 -6.11
C GLY A 158 5.92 11.09 -7.42
N ALA A 159 7.14 11.25 -7.95
CA ALA A 159 7.57 10.62 -9.20
C ALA A 159 7.74 9.11 -9.01
N SER A 160 8.36 8.67 -7.91
CA SER A 160 8.52 7.26 -7.54
C SER A 160 7.17 6.58 -7.36
N MET A 161 6.25 7.23 -6.64
CA MET A 161 4.88 6.73 -6.45
C MET A 161 4.12 6.64 -7.79
N THR A 162 4.23 7.66 -8.64
CA THR A 162 3.54 7.70 -9.94
C THR A 162 4.06 6.62 -10.87
N ARG A 163 5.36 6.38 -10.90
CA ARG A 163 6.02 5.32 -11.67
C ARG A 163 5.49 3.94 -11.26
N PHE A 164 5.39 3.70 -9.96
CA PHE A 164 4.80 2.48 -9.43
C PHE A 164 3.31 2.34 -9.82
N ALA A 165 2.51 3.41 -9.69
CA ALA A 165 1.07 3.37 -9.92
C ALA A 165 0.70 3.24 -11.41
N ARG A 166 1.51 3.78 -12.33
CA ARG A 166 1.29 3.76 -13.78
C ARG A 166 1.92 2.57 -14.49
N GLY A 167 2.73 1.79 -13.79
CA GLY A 167 3.37 0.62 -14.41
C GLY A 167 2.33 -0.40 -14.89
N ASP A 168 2.50 -0.93 -16.12
CA ASP A 168 1.74 -2.07 -16.65
C ASP A 168 2.05 -3.38 -15.91
N GLY A 169 2.57 -3.24 -14.71
CA GLY A 169 2.96 -4.32 -13.83
C GLY A 169 1.77 -5.12 -13.28
N PRO A 170 2.05 -6.21 -12.56
CA PRO A 170 1.03 -7.06 -11.94
C PRO A 170 0.06 -6.28 -11.04
N HIS A 171 0.53 -5.21 -10.39
CA HIS A 171 -0.28 -4.35 -9.51
C HIS A 171 -1.37 -3.59 -10.28
N GLY A 172 -1.03 -2.94 -11.40
CA GLY A 172 -2.00 -2.23 -12.23
C GLY A 172 -3.07 -3.16 -12.81
N ARG A 173 -2.66 -4.35 -13.28
CA ARG A 173 -3.60 -5.39 -13.77
C ARG A 173 -4.52 -5.91 -12.65
N ALA A 174 -4.00 -6.13 -11.45
CA ALA A 174 -4.80 -6.59 -10.32
C ALA A 174 -5.83 -5.54 -9.89
N ILE A 175 -5.45 -4.26 -9.81
CA ILE A 175 -6.38 -3.16 -9.50
C ILE A 175 -7.47 -3.05 -10.56
N LYS A 176 -7.12 -3.16 -11.85
CA LYS A 176 -8.08 -3.13 -12.95
C LYS A 176 -9.09 -4.27 -12.83
N ALA A 177 -8.63 -5.51 -12.66
CA ALA A 177 -9.49 -6.68 -12.48
C ALA A 177 -10.44 -6.55 -11.29
N VAL A 178 -9.95 -6.06 -10.15
CA VAL A 178 -10.76 -5.84 -8.94
C VAL A 178 -11.84 -4.80 -9.17
N ARG A 179 -11.55 -3.72 -9.93
CA ARG A 179 -12.53 -2.69 -10.29
C ARG A 179 -13.59 -3.20 -11.27
N GLU A 180 -13.17 -3.90 -12.31
CA GLU A 180 -14.07 -4.48 -13.31
C GLU A 180 -15.04 -5.49 -12.69
N GLU A 181 -14.59 -6.29 -11.74
CA GLU A 181 -15.42 -7.27 -11.04
C GLU A 181 -16.28 -6.65 -9.90
N GLY A 182 -16.13 -5.36 -9.60
CA GLY A 182 -16.93 -4.63 -8.62
C GLY A 182 -16.89 -5.23 -7.21
N TRP A 183 -15.71 -5.49 -6.67
CA TRP A 183 -15.52 -6.18 -5.39
C TRP A 183 -15.78 -5.32 -4.17
N PHE A 184 -15.76 -4.01 -4.33
CA PHE A 184 -15.87 -3.06 -3.23
C PHE A 184 -17.25 -2.39 -3.18
N THR A 185 -17.67 -2.01 -1.99
CA THR A 185 -18.87 -1.21 -1.75
C THR A 185 -18.56 0.26 -1.52
N ASP A 186 -17.35 0.54 -1.04
CA ASP A 186 -16.91 1.88 -0.67
C ASP A 186 -15.39 1.93 -0.75
N GLU A 187 -14.85 2.94 -1.43
CA GLU A 187 -13.43 3.12 -1.67
C GLU A 187 -13.03 4.56 -1.39
N LEU A 188 -11.81 4.73 -0.88
CA LEU A 188 -11.20 6.04 -0.72
C LEU A 188 -9.72 5.95 -1.06
N TYR A 189 -9.26 6.89 -1.88
CA TYR A 189 -7.87 7.08 -2.27
C TYR A 189 -7.43 8.47 -1.84
N ALA A 190 -6.37 8.56 -1.08
CA ALA A 190 -5.84 9.85 -0.63
C ALA A 190 -4.32 9.90 -0.73
N ARG A 191 -3.82 11.08 -1.08
CA ARG A 191 -2.39 11.41 -1.12
C ARG A 191 -2.13 12.51 -0.11
N PHE A 192 -0.99 12.44 0.54
CA PHE A 192 -0.61 13.36 1.59
C PHE A 192 0.84 13.79 1.47
N ARG A 193 1.12 15.03 1.79
CA ARG A 193 2.46 15.48 2.17
C ARG A 193 2.78 14.93 3.55
N VAL A 194 3.98 14.40 3.73
CA VAL A 194 4.47 14.03 5.06
C VAL A 194 5.04 15.27 5.74
N LEU A 195 4.41 15.70 6.83
CA LEU A 195 4.84 16.85 7.63
C LEU A 195 5.92 16.48 8.65
N GLY A 196 5.94 15.23 9.08
CA GLY A 196 6.92 14.71 10.02
C GLY A 196 6.57 13.31 10.52
N VAL A 197 7.55 12.71 11.17
CA VAL A 197 7.44 11.38 11.79
C VAL A 197 8.04 11.45 13.19
N GLU A 198 7.36 10.84 14.15
CA GLU A 198 7.83 10.70 15.53
C GLU A 198 7.84 9.23 15.93
N GLY A 199 8.90 8.79 16.61
CA GLY A 199 9.05 7.41 17.10
C GLY A 199 9.70 6.46 16.10
N HIS A 200 9.55 5.14 16.36
CA HIS A 200 10.28 4.10 15.66
C HIS A 200 9.37 2.96 15.24
N TRP A 201 9.77 2.24 14.19
CA TRP A 201 9.11 1.05 13.69
C TRP A 201 10.15 0.01 13.29
N ASN A 202 10.11 -1.18 13.92
CA ASN A 202 11.14 -2.22 13.78
C ASN A 202 12.56 -1.69 14.13
N GLY A 203 12.64 -0.88 15.18
CA GLY A 203 13.90 -0.33 15.69
C GLY A 203 14.52 0.79 14.85
N ALA A 204 13.85 1.27 13.80
CA ALA A 204 14.33 2.34 12.92
C ALA A 204 13.29 3.47 12.77
N GLU A 205 13.73 4.67 12.47
CA GLU A 205 12.85 5.76 12.04
C GLU A 205 12.27 5.43 10.67
N LEU A 206 10.98 5.71 10.45
CA LEU A 206 10.31 5.35 9.19
C LEU A 206 10.94 5.98 7.95
N LEU A 207 11.46 7.20 8.04
CA LEU A 207 12.03 7.92 6.91
C LEU A 207 13.54 7.72 6.76
N SER A 208 14.20 7.10 7.72
CA SER A 208 15.65 6.83 7.66
C SER A 208 16.00 5.62 6.79
N ARG A 209 15.01 4.85 6.36
CA ARG A 209 15.23 3.76 5.41
C ARG A 209 15.62 4.37 4.06
N GLN A 210 16.90 4.29 3.73
CA GLN A 210 17.29 4.49 2.33
C GLN A 210 16.53 3.48 1.47
N PRO A 211 16.08 3.87 0.25
CA PRO A 211 15.52 2.92 -0.70
C PRO A 211 16.46 1.71 -0.78
N ARG A 212 15.93 0.50 -0.62
CA ARG A 212 16.74 -0.71 -0.82
C ARG A 212 17.32 -0.61 -2.23
N GLN A 213 18.64 -0.47 -2.35
CA GLN A 213 19.29 -0.71 -3.63
C GLN A 213 18.82 -2.09 -4.12
N PRO A 214 18.38 -2.22 -5.37
CA PRO A 214 18.08 -3.52 -5.93
C PRO A 214 19.32 -4.38 -5.68
N ALA A 215 19.14 -5.54 -5.06
CA ALA A 215 20.22 -6.51 -4.91
C ALA A 215 20.82 -6.66 -6.31
N ALA A 216 22.11 -6.36 -6.44
CA ALA A 216 22.82 -6.63 -7.67
C ALA A 216 22.49 -8.08 -8.06
N PRO A 217 22.23 -8.38 -9.34
CA PRO A 217 21.96 -9.74 -9.76
C PRO A 217 23.16 -10.57 -9.35
N GLU A 218 23.04 -11.24 -8.20
CA GLU A 218 24.02 -12.23 -7.81
C GLU A 218 24.07 -13.26 -8.94
N ALA A 219 25.25 -13.38 -9.50
CA ALA A 219 25.62 -14.24 -10.58
C ALA A 219 25.00 -15.65 -10.40
N ILE A 220 23.96 -15.91 -11.17
CA ILE A 220 23.59 -17.28 -11.57
C ILE A 220 24.61 -17.75 -12.63
N ALA A 221 25.89 -17.58 -12.35
CA ALA A 221 27.00 -17.94 -13.23
C ALA A 221 27.94 -18.97 -12.63
N ALA A 222 27.59 -19.62 -11.50
CA ALA A 222 28.48 -20.60 -10.86
C ALA A 222 27.87 -22.00 -10.70
N SER A 223 26.87 -22.39 -11.50
CA SER A 223 26.33 -23.77 -11.48
C SER A 223 26.21 -24.39 -12.86
N ARG A 224 27.04 -23.98 -13.83
CA ARG A 224 27.15 -24.63 -15.14
C ARG A 224 28.59 -25.01 -15.50
N ALA A 225 29.42 -25.31 -14.54
CA ALA A 225 30.74 -25.89 -14.76
C ALA A 225 30.76 -27.32 -14.15
N GLY A 226 30.27 -28.28 -14.88
CA GLY A 226 30.30 -29.68 -14.42
C GLY A 226 29.39 -30.59 -15.25
N ALA A 227 29.49 -30.56 -16.58
CA ALA A 227 28.99 -31.62 -17.42
C ALA A 227 29.93 -31.75 -18.62
N GLU A 228 30.70 -32.85 -18.60
CA GLU A 228 31.58 -33.28 -19.68
C GLU A 228 30.82 -33.55 -20.97
N PRO A 229 31.52 -33.51 -22.15
CA PRO A 229 30.90 -33.67 -23.45
C PRO A 229 30.80 -35.17 -23.79
N LEU A 230 29.61 -35.63 -24.14
CA LEU A 230 29.44 -36.89 -24.87
C LEU A 230 29.34 -36.62 -26.37
N THR A 231 30.21 -37.32 -27.06
CA THR A 231 30.50 -37.41 -28.49
C THR A 231 29.31 -37.70 -29.39
N GLU A 232 29.36 -37.07 -30.53
CA GLU A 232 28.89 -37.37 -31.91
C GLU A 232 28.00 -38.60 -32.20
N ALA A 233 26.91 -38.34 -32.89
CA ALA A 233 26.49 -39.03 -34.12
C ALA A 233 25.43 -38.19 -34.89
N GLY A 234 25.74 -37.75 -36.10
CA GLY A 234 24.80 -37.17 -37.07
C GLY A 234 24.22 -38.29 -37.97
N PRO A 235 23.67 -38.01 -39.17
CA PRO A 235 22.76 -36.92 -39.56
C PRO A 235 21.49 -37.44 -40.30
N SER A 236 20.60 -36.59 -40.67
CA SER A 236 19.61 -36.58 -41.78
C SER A 236 18.20 -36.22 -41.26
N GLY A 237 17.48 -35.29 -41.84
CA GLY A 237 17.16 -34.91 -43.12
C GLY A 237 15.83 -34.10 -43.09
N LEU A 238 15.80 -32.99 -43.83
CA LEU A 238 14.65 -32.45 -44.58
C LEU A 238 13.27 -32.35 -43.92
N SER A 239 12.61 -31.17 -43.74
CA SER A 239 11.98 -30.45 -44.83
C SER A 239 11.30 -29.16 -44.35
N ARG A 240 11.41 -28.16 -45.20
CA ARG A 240 10.69 -26.87 -45.22
C ARG A 240 9.17 -27.06 -45.16
N ILE A 241 8.47 -26.12 -44.54
CA ILE A 241 7.33 -25.39 -45.20
C ILE A 241 7.13 -24.07 -44.47
N LEU A 242 7.18 -22.95 -45.22
CA LEU A 242 6.81 -21.60 -44.92
C LEU A 242 5.39 -21.29 -45.47
N PRO A 243 4.84 -20.08 -45.27
CA PRO A 243 3.54 -19.76 -44.71
C PRO A 243 2.49 -19.44 -45.80
N PRO A 244 1.38 -18.85 -45.45
CA PRO A 244 1.10 -17.52 -46.03
C PRO A 244 0.52 -16.47 -45.10
N ALA A 245 0.82 -15.23 -45.47
CA ALA A 245 0.31 -13.98 -44.98
C ALA A 245 -1.13 -13.68 -45.45
N GLY A 246 -1.79 -12.75 -44.76
CA GLY A 246 -2.83 -11.98 -45.39
C GLY A 246 -3.88 -11.40 -44.46
N GLN A 247 -3.84 -10.04 -44.30
CA GLN A 247 -4.95 -9.07 -44.36
C GLN A 247 -5.96 -9.09 -43.19
N GLY A 248 -6.38 -8.02 -42.59
CA GLY A 248 -6.54 -6.63 -42.96
C GLY A 248 -7.35 -5.93 -41.85
N HIS A 249 -7.11 -4.68 -41.70
CA HIS A 249 -7.85 -3.71 -40.85
C HIS A 249 -9.33 -3.55 -41.30
N PRO A 250 -10.21 -2.89 -40.52
CA PRO A 250 -10.12 -1.49 -40.11
C PRO A 250 -10.84 -1.11 -38.78
N PRO A 251 -11.17 0.20 -38.53
CA PRO A 251 -10.72 0.94 -37.37
C PRO A 251 -11.85 1.34 -36.41
N PHE A 252 -11.45 2.02 -35.31
CA PHE A 252 -12.28 2.62 -34.28
C PHE A 252 -13.33 3.62 -34.82
N PRO A 253 -14.36 3.92 -33.96
CA PRO A 253 -14.58 5.31 -33.63
C PRO A 253 -14.59 5.61 -32.12
N ALA A 254 -14.22 6.87 -31.85
CA ALA A 254 -14.24 7.56 -30.58
C ALA A 254 -15.68 7.92 -30.13
N ALA A 255 -15.89 7.90 -28.83
CA ALA A 255 -16.66 8.84 -28.04
C ALA A 255 -16.35 8.62 -26.56
#